data_fc4ce5f10674ce90f77abb18ca003f12
#
_entry.id   fc4ce5f10674ce90f77abb18ca003f12
#
_cell.length_a   1.000
_cell.length_b   1.000
_cell.length_c   1.000
_cell.angle_alpha   90.00
_cell.angle_beta   90.00
_cell.angle_gamma   90.00
#
_symmetry.space_group_name_H-M   'P 1'
#
loop_
_entity.id
_entity.type
_entity.pdbx_description
1 polymer ?
#
loop_
_entity_poly.entity_id
_entity_poly.type
_entity_poly.pdbx_seq_one_letter_code
_entity_poly.pdbx_strand_id
1 'polypeptide(L)'
;MHKIYLDDVRSPKDSSWTVVRNYQEFVDKISEIGDLSLIDVISLDHDLGDTAMKEYFTNVSPNYTLDYNNIKEKTGLDCAKWLIDYCLDSNQMMPLTYTHSANPIGSANIMGYINNYRMNTRQKQTCVRVSIDHTV
;
A
#
# COMPACT_ATOMS: atom_id res chain seq x y z
N MET A 1 3.87 19.06 2.56
CA MET A 1 4.04 17.61 2.79
C MET A 1 3.14 16.85 1.82
N HIS A 2 3.65 15.77 1.26
CA HIS A 2 2.90 14.92 0.34
C HIS A 2 2.07 13.89 1.09
N LYS A 3 0.86 13.63 0.61
CA LYS A 3 -0.01 12.55 1.07
C LYS A 3 -0.30 11.67 -0.15
N ILE A 4 0.08 10.40 -0.11
CA ILE A 4 0.02 9.49 -1.27
C ILE A 4 -1.08 8.45 -1.05
N TYR A 5 -2.02 8.38 -1.99
CA TYR A 5 -3.14 7.45 -1.95
C TYR A 5 -3.08 6.52 -3.15
N LEU A 6 -2.84 5.23 -2.89
CA LEU A 6 -2.77 4.19 -3.92
C LEU A 6 -4.09 3.44 -3.99
N ASP A 7 -4.79 3.58 -5.10
CA ASP A 7 -6.06 2.89 -5.36
C ASP A 7 -6.34 2.95 -6.85
N ASP A 8 -6.74 1.84 -7.45
CA ASP A 8 -6.95 1.80 -8.91
C ASP A 8 -8.22 2.53 -9.36
N VAL A 9 -9.23 2.66 -8.48
CA VAL A 9 -10.53 3.23 -8.86
C VAL A 9 -11.05 4.30 -7.90
N ARG A 10 -10.69 4.23 -6.62
CA ARG A 10 -11.23 5.14 -5.61
C ARG A 10 -10.35 6.36 -5.41
N SER A 11 -10.96 7.42 -4.89
CA SER A 11 -10.23 8.62 -4.47
C SER A 11 -10.70 9.01 -3.07
N PRO A 12 -9.79 9.53 -2.23
CA PRO A 12 -10.19 10.02 -0.92
C PRO A 12 -11.06 11.27 -1.06
N LYS A 13 -11.87 11.56 -0.04
CA LYS A 13 -12.72 12.76 -0.03
C LYS A 13 -11.91 14.05 0.03
N ASP A 14 -10.78 14.01 0.73
CA ASP A 14 -9.88 15.15 0.87
C ASP A 14 -8.99 15.28 -0.38
N SER A 15 -9.07 16.41 -1.05
CA SER A 15 -8.32 16.69 -2.27
C SER A 15 -6.83 16.94 -2.05
N SER A 16 -6.37 17.00 -0.79
CA SER A 16 -4.93 17.17 -0.49
C SER A 16 -4.08 15.95 -0.82
N TRP A 17 -4.71 14.80 -1.05
CA TRP A 17 -4.03 13.57 -1.41
C TRP A 17 -3.61 13.56 -2.88
N THR A 18 -2.39 13.09 -3.16
CA THR A 18 -1.96 12.71 -4.50
C THR A 18 -2.36 11.26 -4.75
N VAL A 19 -3.19 11.03 -5.76
CA VAL A 19 -3.69 9.69 -6.09
C VAL A 19 -2.80 9.05 -7.12
N VAL A 20 -2.36 7.83 -6.86
CA VAL A 20 -1.64 6.97 -7.81
C VAL A 20 -2.46 5.69 -8.03
N ARG A 21 -2.50 5.21 -9.26
CA ARG A 21 -3.47 4.20 -9.69
C ARG A 21 -2.92 2.79 -9.83
N ASN A 22 -1.60 2.65 -9.89
CA ASN A 22 -0.96 1.35 -10.10
C ASN A 22 0.46 1.37 -9.53
N TYR A 23 1.11 0.21 -9.59
CA TYR A 23 2.46 0.04 -9.09
C TYR A 23 3.45 1.03 -9.73
N GLN A 24 3.41 1.19 -11.05
CA GLN A 24 4.38 2.06 -11.74
C GLN A 24 4.19 3.53 -11.35
N GLU A 25 2.95 3.99 -11.26
CA GLU A 25 2.68 5.36 -10.82
C GLU A 25 3.13 5.58 -9.37
N PHE A 26 2.96 4.57 -8.51
CA PHE A 26 3.45 4.63 -7.13
C PHE A 26 4.97 4.78 -7.08
N VAL A 27 5.68 3.89 -7.79
CA VAL A 27 7.15 3.92 -7.85
C VAL A 27 7.64 5.25 -8.39
N ASP A 28 7.04 5.73 -9.48
CA ASP A 28 7.44 6.98 -10.12
C ASP A 28 7.23 8.17 -9.19
N LYS A 29 6.11 8.24 -8.48
CA LYS A 29 5.81 9.35 -7.58
C LYS A 29 6.75 9.37 -6.38
N ILE A 30 6.98 8.23 -5.74
CA ILE A 30 7.91 8.15 -4.60
C ILE A 30 9.33 8.51 -5.05
N SER A 31 9.76 8.00 -6.21
CA SER A 31 11.10 8.28 -6.74
C SER A 31 11.27 9.75 -7.12
N GLU A 32 10.22 10.37 -7.66
CA GLU A 32 10.21 11.81 -8.00
C GLU A 32 10.39 12.67 -6.74
N ILE A 33 9.69 12.33 -5.66
CA ILE A 33 9.82 13.03 -4.37
C ILE A 33 11.21 12.80 -3.79
N GLY A 34 11.70 11.57 -3.82
CA GLY A 34 13.04 11.18 -3.40
C GLY A 34 13.29 11.23 -1.91
N ASP A 35 13.02 12.36 -1.27
CA ASP A 35 13.18 12.56 0.17
C ASP A 35 11.89 12.17 0.89
N LEU A 36 11.91 11.00 1.55
CA LEU A 36 10.72 10.45 2.22
C LEU A 36 10.27 11.29 3.42
N SER A 37 11.13 12.16 3.97
CA SER A 37 10.73 13.07 5.04
C SER A 37 9.72 14.13 4.56
N LEU A 38 9.58 14.30 3.25
CA LEU A 38 8.58 15.19 2.64
C LEU A 38 7.22 14.51 2.44
N ILE A 39 7.09 13.24 2.81
CA ILE A 39 5.84 12.49 2.73
C ILE A 39 5.26 12.37 4.14
N ASP A 40 4.06 12.90 4.31
CA ASP A 40 3.34 12.87 5.58
C ASP A 40 2.72 11.49 5.84
N VAL A 41 2.06 10.94 4.83
CA VAL A 41 1.35 9.66 4.96
C VAL A 41 1.20 8.98 3.59
N ILE A 42 1.24 7.65 3.62
CA ILE A 42 0.96 6.78 2.47
C ILE A 42 -0.19 5.86 2.85
N SER A 43 -1.20 5.75 1.99
CA SER A 43 -2.30 4.81 2.19
C SER A 43 -2.40 3.87 0.99
N LEU A 44 -2.36 2.56 1.25
CA LEU A 44 -2.22 1.52 0.23
C LEU A 44 -3.49 0.69 0.11
N ASP A 45 -4.03 0.59 -1.11
CA ASP A 45 -4.94 -0.49 -1.49
C ASP A 45 -4.13 -1.73 -1.84
N HIS A 46 -4.75 -2.90 -1.80
CA HIS A 46 -4.11 -4.16 -2.20
C HIS A 46 -4.42 -4.52 -3.65
N ASP A 47 -5.70 -4.53 -4.02
CA ASP A 47 -6.16 -5.00 -5.33
C ASP A 47 -6.11 -3.83 -6.32
N LEU A 48 -5.26 -3.93 -7.34
CA LEU A 48 -4.98 -2.84 -8.26
C LEU A 48 -5.35 -3.17 -9.72
N GLY A 49 -6.27 -4.10 -9.94
CA GLY A 49 -6.68 -4.45 -11.28
C GLY A 49 -7.67 -5.61 -11.33
N ASP A 50 -8.01 -6.02 -12.54
CA ASP A 50 -9.10 -6.97 -12.79
C ASP A 50 -8.84 -8.37 -12.25
N THR A 51 -7.60 -8.87 -12.37
CA THR A 51 -7.30 -10.23 -11.90
C THR A 51 -7.23 -10.30 -10.38
N ALA A 52 -6.77 -9.24 -9.70
CA ALA A 52 -6.82 -9.15 -8.25
C ALA A 52 -8.27 -9.08 -7.76
N MET A 53 -9.12 -8.33 -8.43
CA MET A 53 -10.55 -8.24 -8.12
C MET A 53 -11.24 -9.58 -8.31
N LYS A 54 -10.92 -10.31 -9.38
CA LYS A 54 -11.44 -11.64 -9.63
C LYS A 54 -11.02 -12.62 -8.53
N GLU A 55 -9.77 -12.59 -8.10
CA GLU A 55 -9.28 -13.41 -7.00
C GLU A 55 -10.02 -13.09 -5.71
N TYR A 56 -10.27 -11.81 -5.44
CA TYR A 56 -11.02 -11.38 -4.27
C TYR A 56 -12.43 -11.99 -4.24
N PHE A 57 -13.18 -11.87 -5.33
CA PHE A 57 -14.55 -12.39 -5.38
C PHE A 57 -14.63 -13.91 -5.44
N THR A 58 -13.62 -14.57 -6.03
CA THR A 58 -13.63 -16.02 -6.21
C THR A 58 -13.16 -16.77 -4.96
N ASN A 59 -12.12 -16.27 -4.29
CA ASN A 59 -11.44 -17.01 -3.22
C ASN A 59 -11.37 -16.27 -1.89
N VAL A 60 -11.06 -14.98 -1.88
CA VAL A 60 -10.88 -14.24 -0.62
C VAL A 60 -12.20 -14.05 0.09
N SER A 61 -13.20 -13.50 -0.59
CA SER A 61 -14.50 -13.21 0.01
C SER A 61 -15.20 -14.48 0.52
N PRO A 62 -15.31 -15.58 -0.26
CA PRO A 62 -15.99 -16.78 0.24
C PRO A 62 -15.14 -17.63 1.19
N ASN A 63 -13.82 -17.73 0.99
CA ASN A 63 -12.98 -18.76 1.63
C ASN A 63 -11.82 -18.20 2.45
N TYR A 64 -11.56 -16.91 2.45
CA TYR A 64 -10.39 -16.28 3.09
C TYR A 64 -9.06 -16.87 2.59
N THR A 65 -8.99 -17.21 1.30
CA THR A 65 -7.76 -17.68 0.65
C THR A 65 -7.33 -16.69 -0.43
N LEU A 66 -6.02 -16.56 -0.63
CA LEU A 66 -5.45 -15.66 -1.62
C LEU A 66 -4.25 -16.33 -2.26
N ASP A 67 -4.34 -16.56 -3.58
CA ASP A 67 -3.23 -17.12 -4.36
C ASP A 67 -2.73 -16.05 -5.35
N TYR A 68 -1.53 -15.54 -5.11
CA TYR A 68 -0.94 -14.51 -5.97
C TYR A 68 -0.63 -15.01 -7.39
N ASN A 69 -0.56 -16.33 -7.60
CA ASN A 69 -0.39 -16.88 -8.96
C ASN A 69 -1.59 -16.60 -9.86
N ASN A 70 -2.75 -16.31 -9.28
CA ASN A 70 -3.96 -15.94 -10.03
C ASN A 70 -4.00 -14.44 -10.37
N ILE A 71 -3.07 -13.66 -9.86
CA ILE A 71 -3.04 -12.19 -10.03
C ILE A 71 -1.89 -11.85 -10.98
N LYS A 72 -2.22 -11.19 -12.11
CA LYS A 72 -1.24 -10.84 -13.15
C LYS A 72 -0.61 -9.47 -12.91
N GLU A 73 -1.41 -8.48 -12.51
CA GLU A 73 -0.93 -7.15 -12.21
C GLU A 73 -0.23 -7.10 -10.86
N LYS A 74 0.64 -6.13 -10.67
CA LYS A 74 1.25 -5.89 -9.37
C LYS A 74 0.23 -5.32 -8.39
N THR A 75 0.31 -5.77 -7.14
CA THR A 75 -0.62 -5.41 -6.05
C THR A 75 -0.02 -4.37 -5.12
N GLY A 76 -0.83 -3.93 -4.15
CA GLY A 76 -0.34 -3.07 -3.08
C GLY A 76 0.74 -3.74 -2.22
N LEU A 77 0.76 -5.08 -2.14
CA LEU A 77 1.85 -5.79 -1.47
C LEU A 77 3.17 -5.60 -2.22
N ASP A 78 3.16 -5.62 -3.55
CA ASP A 78 4.36 -5.33 -4.35
C ASP A 78 4.84 -3.91 -4.10
N CYS A 79 3.92 -2.95 -3.99
CA CYS A 79 4.26 -1.56 -3.65
C CYS A 79 4.89 -1.46 -2.27
N ALA A 80 4.34 -2.17 -1.27
CA ALA A 80 4.88 -2.19 0.08
C ALA A 80 6.30 -2.77 0.11
N LYS A 81 6.53 -3.86 -0.61
CA LYS A 81 7.86 -4.47 -0.71
C LYS A 81 8.86 -3.53 -1.38
N TRP A 82 8.46 -2.89 -2.46
CA TRP A 82 9.30 -1.91 -3.15
C TRP A 82 9.65 -0.73 -2.22
N LEU A 83 8.67 -0.23 -1.47
CA LEU A 83 8.89 0.87 -0.53
C LEU A 83 9.88 0.50 0.57
N ILE A 84 9.77 -0.71 1.12
CA ILE A 84 10.73 -1.23 2.10
C ILE A 84 12.14 -1.24 1.51
N ASP A 85 12.30 -1.78 0.31
CA ASP A 85 13.59 -1.82 -0.37
C ASP A 85 14.14 -0.42 -0.63
N TYR A 86 13.29 0.51 -1.04
CA TYR A 86 13.67 1.91 -1.26
C TYR A 86 14.16 2.55 0.04
N CYS A 87 13.46 2.33 1.16
CA CYS A 87 13.89 2.84 2.47
C CYS A 87 15.26 2.30 2.87
N LEU A 88 15.48 1.00 2.69
CA LEU A 88 16.76 0.35 3.03
C LEU A 88 17.89 0.83 2.13
N ASP A 89 17.66 0.87 0.82
CA ASP A 89 18.68 1.24 -0.16
C ASP A 89 19.08 2.73 -0.04
N SER A 90 18.13 3.59 0.28
CA SER A 90 18.37 5.04 0.43
C SER A 90 18.68 5.45 1.87
N ASN A 91 18.67 4.51 2.80
CA ASN A 91 18.91 4.74 4.23
C ASN A 91 17.95 5.80 4.80
N GLN A 92 16.67 5.69 4.48
CA GLN A 92 15.63 6.59 4.94
C GLN A 92 14.62 5.85 5.81
N MET A 93 13.98 6.57 6.74
CA MET A 93 12.86 6.03 7.52
C MET A 93 11.60 6.02 6.67
N MET A 94 10.76 5.00 6.88
CA MET A 94 9.48 4.90 6.18
C MET A 94 8.50 5.93 6.73
N PRO A 95 7.78 6.66 5.88
CA PRO A 95 6.68 7.53 6.31
C PRO A 95 5.57 6.74 6.98
N LEU A 96 4.69 7.43 7.71
CA LEU A 96 3.47 6.81 8.23
C LEU A 96 2.71 6.14 7.08
N THR A 97 2.37 4.86 7.24
CA THR A 97 1.75 4.07 6.19
C THR A 97 0.54 3.33 6.73
N TYR A 98 -0.57 3.41 6.00
CA TYR A 98 -1.81 2.69 6.26
C TYR A 98 -2.15 1.79 5.08
N THR A 99 -3.04 0.82 5.32
CA THR A 99 -3.74 0.12 4.24
C THR A 99 -5.24 0.36 4.37
N HIS A 100 -5.91 0.60 3.24
CA HIS A 100 -7.36 0.88 3.19
C HIS A 100 -8.12 -0.10 2.31
N SER A 101 -7.52 -1.24 2.00
CA SER A 101 -8.11 -2.23 1.09
C SER A 101 -9.35 -2.89 1.67
N ALA A 102 -10.32 -3.19 0.80
CA ALA A 102 -11.46 -4.05 1.13
C ALA A 102 -11.04 -5.51 1.34
N ASN A 103 -9.89 -5.92 0.84
CA ASN A 103 -9.37 -7.29 0.91
C ASN A 103 -8.70 -7.53 2.27
N PRO A 104 -9.31 -8.30 3.20
CA PRO A 104 -8.74 -8.48 4.53
C PRO A 104 -7.44 -9.29 4.53
N ILE A 105 -7.31 -10.25 3.61
CA ILE A 105 -6.09 -11.07 3.49
C ILE A 105 -4.97 -10.23 2.90
N GLY A 106 -5.26 -9.46 1.83
CA GLY A 106 -4.30 -8.54 1.25
C GLY A 106 -3.82 -7.48 2.23
N SER A 107 -4.74 -6.91 3.02
CA SER A 107 -4.40 -5.95 4.08
C SER A 107 -3.49 -6.57 5.12
N ALA A 108 -3.80 -7.79 5.59
CA ALA A 108 -2.98 -8.49 6.56
C ALA A 108 -1.56 -8.74 6.02
N ASN A 109 -1.44 -9.08 4.74
CA ASN A 109 -0.15 -9.31 4.11
C ASN A 109 0.69 -8.03 4.04
N ILE A 110 0.08 -6.90 3.66
CA ILE A 110 0.75 -5.59 3.64
C ILE A 110 1.22 -5.22 5.05
N MET A 111 0.32 -5.29 6.03
CA MET A 111 0.65 -4.98 7.42
C MET A 111 1.77 -5.86 7.96
N GLY A 112 1.74 -7.15 7.64
CA GLY A 112 2.76 -8.09 8.07
C GLY A 112 4.16 -7.72 7.58
N TYR A 113 4.30 -7.41 6.30
CA TYR A 113 5.59 -7.02 5.73
C TYR A 113 6.10 -5.69 6.29
N ILE A 114 5.24 -4.68 6.36
CA ILE A 114 5.65 -3.35 6.84
C ILE A 114 5.99 -3.39 8.32
N ASN A 115 5.18 -4.05 9.15
CA ASN A 115 5.41 -4.09 10.58
C ASN A 115 6.63 -4.94 10.94
N ASN A 116 6.90 -6.02 10.21
CA ASN A 116 8.12 -6.79 10.37
C ASN A 116 9.37 -5.94 10.06
N TYR A 117 9.33 -5.19 8.96
CA TYR A 117 10.40 -4.23 8.61
C TYR A 117 10.60 -3.19 9.72
N ARG A 118 9.51 -2.60 10.22
CA ARG A 118 9.58 -1.57 11.28
C ARG A 118 10.17 -2.12 12.57
N MET A 119 9.79 -3.32 12.98
CA MET A 119 10.36 -3.98 14.16
C MET A 119 11.85 -4.20 14.01
N ASN A 120 12.30 -4.69 12.86
CA ASN A 120 13.71 -4.99 12.60
C ASN A 120 14.57 -3.73 12.48
N THR A 121 13.96 -2.59 12.16
CA THR A 121 14.65 -1.29 12.06
C THR A 121 14.34 -0.37 13.25
N ARG A 122 13.63 -0.86 14.26
CA ARG A 122 13.26 -0.13 15.49
C ARG A 122 12.45 1.13 15.22
N GLN A 123 11.64 1.14 14.16
CA GLN A 123 10.70 2.23 13.89
C GLN A 123 9.41 1.99 14.68
N LYS A 124 8.92 3.04 15.34
CA LYS A 124 7.84 2.90 16.33
C LYS A 124 6.44 2.89 15.76
N GLN A 125 6.23 3.52 14.59
CA GLN A 125 4.91 3.58 13.97
C GLN A 125 4.55 2.22 13.39
N THR A 126 3.27 1.82 13.52
CA THR A 126 2.78 0.58 12.94
C THR A 126 1.86 0.87 11.77
N CYS A 127 1.88 0.00 10.77
CA CYS A 127 0.90 0.02 9.68
C CYS A 127 -0.40 -0.62 10.18
N VAL A 128 -1.50 0.09 10.06
CA VAL A 128 -2.82 -0.40 10.43
C VAL A 128 -3.80 -0.27 9.26
N ARG A 129 -4.86 -1.06 9.31
CA ARG A 129 -5.94 -0.96 8.32
C ARG A 129 -6.91 0.13 8.72
N VAL A 130 -7.25 1.00 7.77
CA VAL A 130 -8.21 2.09 7.96
C VAL A 130 -9.39 1.92 7.01
N SER A 131 -10.42 2.74 7.15
CA SER A 131 -11.56 2.71 6.25
C SER A 131 -11.17 3.11 4.82
N ILE A 132 -11.92 2.59 3.84
CA ILE A 132 -11.61 2.79 2.41
C ILE A 132 -11.61 4.28 2.04
N ASP A 133 -12.53 5.06 2.56
CA ASP A 133 -12.64 6.48 2.23
C ASP A 133 -11.62 7.35 2.96
N HIS A 134 -10.97 6.84 4.00
CA HIS A 134 -9.84 7.44 4.71
C HIS A 134 -9.96 8.95 4.84
N THR A 135 -10.79 9.40 5.75
CA THR A 135 -11.10 10.82 5.92
C THR A 135 -10.14 11.57 6.86
N VAL A 136 -9.06 10.94 7.23
CA VAL A 136 -8.08 11.52 8.17
C VAL A 136 -7.15 12.50 7.49
#